data_7ad11b4ea0c250a0499ecbc28c553018
#
_entry.id   7ad11b4ea0c250a0499ecbc28c553018
#
_cell.length_a   1.000
_cell.length_b   1.000
_cell.length_c   1.000
_cell.angle_alpha   90.00
_cell.angle_beta   90.00
_cell.angle_gamma   90.00
#
_symmetry.space_group_name_H-M   'P 1'
#
loop_
_entity.id
_entity.type
_entity.pdbx_description
1 polymer ?
#
loop_
_entity_poly.entity_id
_entity_poly.type
_entity_poly.pdbx_seq_one_letter_code
_entity_poly.pdbx_strand_id
1 'polypeptide(L)'
;MMNTALQKKCACRVVRLAVACAGVIVLTLTACASGPKPLDWQLEAKGAMERSVAAYLEGNARVEAVEFARAKTEVSSTGRVDLMARAELLRCASHVASLVFEPCAGFEKIRQDAPLAERAYADYLGAALQPKDAALLPPQQRLALTGGDAGVKGMSDPLSQLVAVGVAFQSGRASPAMVQLAIDAASSQGWRRPLLAWLGVQASLFDKNGLVEEAARVRRRIVLTQGDLKAPR
;
A
#
# COMPACT_ATOMS: atom_id res chain seq x y z
N MET A 1 6.12 64.49 39.75
CA MET A 1 7.28 63.60 40.02
C MET A 1 6.70 62.27 40.51
N MET A 2 6.41 61.34 39.59
CA MET A 2 5.69 60.08 39.87
C MET A 2 6.65 58.92 39.65
N ASN A 3 6.94 58.29 40.64
CA ASN A 3 7.57 57.03 41.05
C ASN A 3 8.17 56.13 39.98
N THR A 4 9.42 56.33 39.60
CA THR A 4 10.25 55.46 38.77
C THR A 4 10.61 54.12 39.44
N ALA A 5 10.38 53.95 40.74
CA ALA A 5 10.64 52.69 41.47
C ALA A 5 9.57 51.58 41.25
N LEU A 6 8.33 52.00 40.99
CA LEU A 6 7.21 51.00 40.75
C LEU A 6 7.28 50.39 39.36
N GLN A 7 7.71 51.11 38.33
CA GLN A 7 7.86 50.59 36.96
C GLN A 7 8.98 49.57 36.84
N LYS A 8 10.09 49.70 37.57
CA LYS A 8 11.19 48.71 37.51
C LYS A 8 10.83 47.35 38.17
N LYS A 9 9.96 47.34 39.19
CA LYS A 9 9.51 46.08 39.83
C LYS A 9 8.52 45.31 39.00
N CYS A 10 7.67 45.97 38.20
CA CYS A 10 6.75 45.28 37.27
C CYS A 10 7.49 44.64 36.08
N ALA A 11 8.45 45.35 35.48
CA ALA A 11 9.21 44.84 34.35
C ALA A 11 10.02 43.58 34.71
N CYS A 12 10.61 43.53 35.91
CA CYS A 12 11.41 42.41 36.37
C CYS A 12 10.56 41.15 36.67
N ARG A 13 9.28 41.29 37.07
CA ARG A 13 8.35 40.16 37.28
C ARG A 13 7.85 39.57 35.98
N VAL A 14 7.54 40.39 34.97
CA VAL A 14 7.08 39.93 33.65
C VAL A 14 8.19 39.16 32.94
N VAL A 15 9.45 39.66 33.01
CA VAL A 15 10.59 38.94 32.38
C VAL A 15 10.87 37.61 33.08
N ARG A 16 10.75 37.52 34.42
CA ARG A 16 10.92 36.24 35.13
C ARG A 16 9.80 35.23 34.83
N LEU A 17 8.55 35.67 34.63
CA LEU A 17 7.46 34.79 34.22
C LEU A 17 7.64 34.31 32.78
N ALA A 18 8.09 35.15 31.86
CA ALA A 18 8.32 34.79 30.47
C ALA A 18 9.45 33.74 30.30
N VAL A 19 10.54 33.89 31.10
CA VAL A 19 11.65 32.92 31.11
C VAL A 19 11.23 31.58 31.72
N ALA A 20 10.37 31.56 32.74
CA ALA A 20 9.85 30.34 33.34
C ALA A 20 8.90 29.58 32.37
N CYS A 21 8.05 30.31 31.64
CA CYS A 21 7.17 29.68 30.61
C CYS A 21 7.96 29.14 29.42
N ALA A 22 9.01 29.82 28.95
CA ALA A 22 9.86 29.34 27.87
C ALA A 22 10.63 28.06 28.25
N GLY A 23 11.07 27.92 29.51
CA GLY A 23 11.75 26.73 30.02
C GLY A 23 10.86 25.50 30.09
N VAL A 24 9.56 25.65 30.38
CA VAL A 24 8.60 24.54 30.43
C VAL A 24 8.23 24.05 29.05
N ILE A 25 8.16 24.92 28.04
CA ILE A 25 7.82 24.54 26.65
C ILE A 25 8.95 23.72 26.00
N VAL A 26 10.21 23.99 26.33
CA VAL A 26 11.36 23.24 25.79
C VAL A 26 11.44 21.81 26.37
N LEU A 27 10.99 21.58 27.60
CA LEU A 27 11.03 20.27 28.26
C LEU A 27 9.93 19.31 27.79
N THR A 28 8.87 19.78 27.13
CA THR A 28 7.77 18.94 26.62
C THR A 28 8.01 18.39 25.21
N LEU A 29 9.04 18.86 24.49
CA LEU A 29 9.34 18.44 23.12
C LEU A 29 10.26 17.20 23.03
N THR A 30 10.79 16.68 24.14
CA THR A 30 11.67 15.51 24.16
C THR A 30 10.96 14.19 24.45
N ALA A 31 9.63 14.18 24.56
CA ALA A 31 8.82 12.97 24.71
C ALA A 31 8.43 12.34 23.35
N CYS A 32 9.34 12.33 22.38
CA CYS A 32 9.12 11.61 21.12
C CYS A 32 9.73 10.22 21.15
N ALA A 33 8.85 9.22 21.24
CA ALA A 33 8.98 7.88 20.69
C ALA A 33 10.20 7.05 21.12
N SER A 34 10.19 6.52 22.32
CA SER A 34 10.95 5.31 22.63
C SER A 34 10.00 4.15 22.88
N GLY A 35 9.33 3.68 21.80
CA GLY A 35 8.80 2.33 21.79
C GLY A 35 9.94 1.31 21.90
N PRO A 36 9.69 0.08 22.34
CA PRO A 36 10.72 -0.96 22.39
C PRO A 36 11.36 -1.12 20.99
N LYS A 37 12.70 -1.18 20.97
CA LYS A 37 13.45 -1.33 19.71
C LYS A 37 12.99 -2.61 19.01
N PRO A 38 12.65 -2.57 17.70
CA PRO A 38 12.29 -3.77 16.96
C PRO A 38 13.42 -4.81 17.05
N LEU A 39 13.05 -6.10 17.13
CA LEU A 39 14.02 -7.20 17.10
C LEU A 39 14.61 -7.31 15.68
N ASP A 40 15.86 -7.78 15.58
CA ASP A 40 16.56 -7.84 14.29
C ASP A 40 15.79 -8.66 13.24
N TRP A 41 15.23 -9.82 13.62
CA TRP A 41 14.41 -10.62 12.72
C TRP A 41 13.17 -9.87 12.18
N GLN A 42 12.59 -8.95 12.97
CA GLN A 42 11.43 -8.15 12.53
C GLN A 42 11.85 -7.15 11.43
N LEU A 43 13.01 -6.52 11.60
CA LEU A 43 13.56 -5.59 10.61
C LEU A 43 13.95 -6.33 9.33
N GLU A 44 14.59 -7.49 9.46
CA GLU A 44 14.99 -8.31 8.31
C GLU A 44 13.78 -8.87 7.57
N ALA A 45 12.78 -9.45 8.27
CA ALA A 45 11.56 -9.94 7.66
C ALA A 45 10.80 -8.83 6.92
N LYS A 46 10.63 -7.68 7.56
CA LYS A 46 9.96 -6.52 6.96
C LYS A 46 10.70 -6.03 5.72
N GLY A 47 12.01 -5.79 5.82
CA GLY A 47 12.82 -5.30 4.71
C GLY A 47 12.85 -6.28 3.53
N ALA A 48 12.97 -7.58 3.80
CA ALA A 48 12.91 -8.61 2.76
C ALA A 48 11.54 -8.66 2.08
N MET A 49 10.44 -8.53 2.86
CA MET A 49 9.09 -8.49 2.30
C MET A 49 8.85 -7.26 1.42
N GLU A 50 9.29 -6.08 1.86
CA GLU A 50 9.21 -4.85 1.08
C GLU A 50 9.97 -4.96 -0.24
N ARG A 51 11.21 -5.50 -0.22
CA ARG A 51 12.01 -5.73 -1.43
C ARG A 51 11.37 -6.77 -2.36
N SER A 52 10.76 -7.82 -1.80
CA SER A 52 10.04 -8.83 -2.57
C SER A 52 8.86 -8.22 -3.34
N VAL A 53 8.01 -7.46 -2.64
CA VAL A 53 6.85 -6.77 -3.26
C VAL A 53 7.31 -5.78 -4.33
N ALA A 54 8.29 -4.93 -4.03
CA ALA A 54 8.84 -3.98 -4.99
C ALA A 54 9.37 -4.68 -6.24
N ALA A 55 10.20 -5.72 -6.07
CA ALA A 55 10.74 -6.49 -7.17
C ALA A 55 9.65 -7.14 -8.05
N TYR A 56 8.59 -7.67 -7.42
CA TYR A 56 7.46 -8.21 -8.16
C TYR A 56 6.77 -7.14 -9.01
N LEU A 57 6.44 -6.00 -8.41
CA LEU A 57 5.73 -4.90 -9.08
C LEU A 57 6.56 -4.25 -10.19
N GLU A 58 7.89 -4.21 -10.04
CA GLU A 58 8.84 -3.78 -11.06
C GLU A 58 9.02 -4.80 -12.19
N GLY A 59 8.63 -6.05 -11.98
CA GLY A 59 8.73 -7.14 -12.97
C GLY A 59 9.97 -8.04 -12.81
N ASN A 60 10.67 -7.97 -11.67
CA ASN A 60 11.85 -8.79 -11.37
C ASN A 60 11.49 -10.02 -10.54
N ALA A 61 10.96 -11.06 -11.20
CA ALA A 61 10.51 -12.29 -10.54
C ALA A 61 11.63 -13.05 -9.80
N ARG A 62 12.89 -12.94 -10.26
CA ARG A 62 14.03 -13.61 -9.60
C ARG A 62 14.33 -12.99 -8.25
N VAL A 63 14.39 -11.67 -8.17
CA VAL A 63 14.64 -10.96 -6.91
C VAL A 63 13.46 -11.13 -5.98
N GLU A 64 12.22 -11.05 -6.49
CA GLU A 64 11.01 -11.33 -5.72
C GLU A 64 11.09 -12.68 -5.01
N ALA A 65 11.40 -13.76 -5.72
CA ALA A 65 11.46 -15.10 -5.14
C ALA A 65 12.53 -15.23 -4.04
N VAL A 66 13.71 -14.65 -4.24
CA VAL A 66 14.81 -14.68 -3.26
C VAL A 66 14.44 -13.91 -1.99
N GLU A 67 13.92 -12.68 -2.15
CA GLU A 67 13.58 -11.84 -1.00
C GLU A 67 12.35 -12.38 -0.25
N PHE A 68 11.38 -12.96 -0.96
CA PHE A 68 10.26 -13.64 -0.32
C PHE A 68 10.71 -14.85 0.50
N ALA A 69 11.62 -15.68 -0.04
CA ALA A 69 12.17 -16.80 0.70
C ALA A 69 12.91 -16.34 1.97
N ARG A 70 13.67 -15.24 1.90
CA ARG A 70 14.34 -14.62 3.05
C ARG A 70 13.33 -14.18 4.12
N ALA A 71 12.29 -13.44 3.73
CA ALA A 71 11.23 -13.00 4.64
C ALA A 71 10.57 -14.19 5.36
N LYS A 72 10.28 -15.26 4.62
CA LYS A 72 9.71 -16.49 5.19
C LYS A 72 10.64 -17.18 6.19
N THR A 73 11.94 -17.21 5.94
CA THR A 73 12.93 -17.77 6.86
C THR A 73 12.90 -17.03 8.19
N GLU A 74 12.93 -15.69 8.15
CA GLU A 74 12.88 -14.86 9.37
C GLU A 74 11.58 -15.08 10.15
N VAL A 75 10.43 -15.08 9.48
CA VAL A 75 9.13 -15.28 10.11
C VAL A 75 9.00 -16.70 10.66
N SER A 76 9.47 -17.73 9.94
CA SER A 76 9.32 -19.13 10.35
C SER A 76 10.06 -19.45 11.65
N SER A 77 11.17 -18.76 11.93
CA SER A 77 11.91 -18.90 13.19
C SER A 77 11.10 -18.60 14.44
N THR A 78 9.99 -17.86 14.28
CA THR A 78 9.09 -17.45 15.37
C THR A 78 7.97 -18.45 15.66
N GLY A 79 7.68 -19.38 14.74
CA GLY A 79 6.52 -20.26 14.79
C GLY A 79 5.15 -19.55 14.70
N ARG A 80 5.12 -18.26 14.38
CA ARG A 80 3.90 -17.43 14.35
C ARG A 80 3.16 -17.55 13.03
N VAL A 81 2.06 -18.29 13.07
CA VAL A 81 1.20 -18.52 11.89
C VAL A 81 0.58 -17.21 11.36
N ASP A 82 0.20 -16.29 12.26
CA ASP A 82 -0.37 -15.00 11.89
C ASP A 82 0.58 -14.15 11.02
N LEU A 83 1.88 -14.15 11.36
CA LEU A 83 2.89 -13.44 10.58
C LEU A 83 3.17 -14.11 9.24
N MET A 84 3.22 -15.45 9.21
CA MET A 84 3.36 -16.19 7.97
C MET A 84 2.17 -15.98 7.04
N ALA A 85 0.96 -15.99 7.58
CA ALA A 85 -0.26 -15.69 6.83
C ALA A 85 -0.21 -14.30 6.18
N ARG A 86 0.23 -13.29 6.93
CA ARG A 86 0.38 -11.92 6.40
C ARG A 86 1.41 -11.84 5.28
N ALA A 87 2.55 -12.52 5.42
CA ALA A 87 3.58 -12.54 4.38
C ALA A 87 3.06 -13.18 3.08
N GLU A 88 2.40 -14.34 3.17
CA GLU A 88 1.81 -15.01 2.02
C GLU A 88 0.70 -14.16 1.37
N LEU A 89 -0.17 -13.54 2.17
CA LEU A 89 -1.25 -12.70 1.67
C LEU A 89 -0.76 -11.39 1.05
N LEU A 90 0.31 -10.78 1.55
CA LEU A 90 0.90 -9.60 0.93
C LEU A 90 1.50 -9.91 -0.45
N ARG A 91 2.12 -11.09 -0.59
CA ARG A 91 2.55 -11.60 -1.90
C ARG A 91 1.36 -11.77 -2.84
N CYS A 92 0.30 -12.46 -2.41
CA CYS A 92 -0.92 -12.61 -3.20
C CYS A 92 -1.56 -11.26 -3.57
N ALA A 93 -1.58 -10.31 -2.66
CA ALA A 93 -2.10 -8.97 -2.90
C ALA A 93 -1.34 -8.26 -4.04
N SER A 94 -0.01 -8.40 -4.09
CA SER A 94 0.78 -7.84 -5.20
C SER A 94 0.48 -8.50 -6.55
N HIS A 95 0.12 -9.80 -6.55
CA HIS A 95 -0.36 -10.52 -7.73
C HIS A 95 -1.71 -9.98 -8.20
N VAL A 96 -2.69 -9.85 -7.29
CA VAL A 96 -4.01 -9.27 -7.58
C VAL A 96 -3.89 -7.83 -8.09
N ALA A 97 -3.00 -7.01 -7.52
CA ALA A 97 -2.70 -5.66 -7.99
C ALA A 97 -2.23 -5.62 -9.46
N SER A 98 -1.66 -6.71 -9.94
CA SER A 98 -1.16 -6.90 -11.31
C SER A 98 -2.07 -7.76 -12.19
N LEU A 99 -3.33 -7.97 -11.76
CA LEU A 99 -4.34 -8.79 -12.46
C LEU A 99 -3.95 -10.27 -12.65
N VAL A 100 -3.15 -10.81 -11.73
CA VAL A 100 -2.84 -12.24 -11.65
C VAL A 100 -3.71 -12.85 -10.56
N PHE A 101 -4.73 -13.62 -10.98
CA PHE A 101 -5.76 -14.20 -10.12
C PHE A 101 -5.51 -15.68 -9.92
N GLU A 102 -4.49 -16.02 -9.15
CA GLU A 102 -4.13 -17.38 -8.80
C GLU A 102 -4.48 -17.66 -7.34
N PRO A 103 -4.76 -18.93 -6.97
CA PRO A 103 -4.92 -19.30 -5.57
C PRO A 103 -3.68 -18.93 -4.75
N CYS A 104 -3.88 -18.40 -3.54
CA CYS A 104 -2.80 -18.11 -2.61
C CYS A 104 -2.23 -19.40 -1.99
N ALA A 105 -1.60 -20.24 -2.80
CA ALA A 105 -1.22 -21.62 -2.43
C ALA A 105 -0.37 -21.70 -1.14
N GLY A 106 0.45 -20.70 -0.85
CA GLY A 106 1.21 -20.63 0.40
C GLY A 106 0.32 -20.39 1.61
N PHE A 107 -0.64 -19.48 1.49
CA PHE A 107 -1.62 -19.21 2.54
C PHE A 107 -2.57 -20.40 2.75
N GLU A 108 -3.03 -21.05 1.69
CA GLU A 108 -3.97 -22.17 1.81
C GLU A 108 -3.42 -23.32 2.68
N LYS A 109 -2.11 -23.52 2.70
CA LYS A 109 -1.47 -24.54 3.53
C LYS A 109 -1.60 -24.29 5.05
N ILE A 110 -1.84 -23.04 5.43
CA ILE A 110 -1.92 -22.60 6.83
C ILE A 110 -3.26 -21.95 7.17
N ARG A 111 -4.23 -21.96 6.24
CA ARG A 111 -5.53 -21.29 6.37
C ARG A 111 -6.28 -21.70 7.65
N GLN A 112 -6.27 -22.99 8.00
CA GLN A 112 -7.02 -23.47 9.15
C GLN A 112 -6.55 -22.87 10.48
N ASP A 113 -5.23 -22.58 10.60
CA ASP A 113 -4.61 -22.03 11.80
C ASP A 113 -4.46 -20.49 11.73
N ALA A 114 -4.78 -19.90 10.58
CA ALA A 114 -4.71 -18.46 10.39
C ALA A 114 -5.85 -17.73 11.11
N PRO A 115 -5.60 -16.52 11.66
CA PRO A 115 -6.64 -15.71 12.28
C PRO A 115 -7.79 -15.36 11.32
N LEU A 116 -8.94 -15.02 11.88
CA LEU A 116 -10.16 -14.69 11.10
C LEU A 116 -9.95 -13.53 10.13
N ALA A 117 -9.17 -12.52 10.51
CA ALA A 117 -8.91 -11.36 9.68
C ALA A 117 -8.09 -11.73 8.42
N GLU A 118 -7.08 -12.58 8.57
CA GLU A 118 -6.26 -13.07 7.46
C GLU A 118 -7.06 -13.99 6.54
N ARG A 119 -7.97 -14.81 7.09
CA ARG A 119 -8.89 -15.63 6.28
C ARG A 119 -9.85 -14.75 5.47
N ALA A 120 -10.45 -13.75 6.11
CA ALA A 120 -11.33 -12.80 5.42
C ALA A 120 -10.58 -12.02 4.33
N TYR A 121 -9.31 -11.65 4.58
CA TYR A 121 -8.50 -10.97 3.56
C TYR A 121 -8.15 -11.88 2.39
N ALA A 122 -7.88 -13.17 2.63
CA ALA A 122 -7.69 -14.15 1.55
C ALA A 122 -8.95 -14.29 0.69
N ASP A 123 -10.14 -14.40 1.32
CA ASP A 123 -11.40 -14.46 0.61
C ASP A 123 -11.69 -13.17 -0.17
N TYR A 124 -11.31 -12.01 0.37
CA TYR A 124 -11.37 -10.73 -0.32
C TYR A 124 -10.49 -10.72 -1.58
N LEU A 125 -9.22 -11.17 -1.50
CA LEU A 125 -8.32 -11.25 -2.63
C LEU A 125 -8.84 -12.20 -3.72
N GLY A 126 -9.55 -13.26 -3.34
CA GLY A 126 -10.23 -14.18 -4.24
C GLY A 126 -11.59 -13.70 -4.77
N ALA A 127 -12.01 -12.46 -4.46
CA ALA A 127 -13.35 -11.92 -4.76
C ALA A 127 -14.51 -12.76 -4.19
N ALA A 128 -14.28 -13.52 -3.12
CA ALA A 128 -15.22 -14.45 -2.49
C ALA A 128 -15.61 -14.03 -1.04
N LEU A 129 -15.27 -12.79 -0.64
CA LEU A 129 -15.56 -12.26 0.68
C LEU A 129 -17.05 -12.31 1.01
N GLN A 130 -17.39 -12.88 2.17
CA GLN A 130 -18.76 -12.84 2.68
C GLN A 130 -19.09 -11.47 3.29
N PRO A 131 -20.31 -10.93 3.10
CA PRO A 131 -20.67 -9.60 3.63
C PRO A 131 -20.45 -9.45 5.13
N LYS A 132 -20.68 -10.50 5.92
CA LYS A 132 -20.49 -10.52 7.38
C LYS A 132 -19.03 -10.31 7.80
N ASP A 133 -18.07 -10.67 6.94
CA ASP A 133 -16.65 -10.64 7.23
C ASP A 133 -15.99 -9.32 6.76
N ALA A 134 -16.75 -8.42 6.13
CA ALA A 134 -16.25 -7.14 5.63
C ALA A 134 -15.59 -6.27 6.73
N ALA A 135 -16.10 -6.35 7.97
CA ALA A 135 -15.53 -5.62 9.11
C ALA A 135 -14.12 -6.09 9.51
N LEU A 136 -13.72 -7.31 9.13
CA LEU A 136 -12.42 -7.90 9.41
C LEU A 136 -11.32 -7.40 8.47
N LEU A 137 -11.68 -6.78 7.36
CA LEU A 137 -10.70 -6.25 6.39
C LEU A 137 -9.94 -5.05 6.93
N PRO A 138 -8.72 -4.79 6.40
CA PRO A 138 -8.00 -3.55 6.65
C PRO A 138 -8.85 -2.31 6.31
N PRO A 139 -8.68 -1.19 7.03
CA PRO A 139 -9.53 0.00 6.86
C PRO A 139 -9.61 0.51 5.41
N GLN A 140 -8.51 0.50 4.69
CA GLN A 140 -8.46 0.93 3.28
C GLN A 140 -9.34 0.05 2.39
N GLN A 141 -9.30 -1.27 2.55
CA GLN A 141 -10.10 -2.20 1.75
C GLN A 141 -11.60 -2.07 2.06
N ARG A 142 -11.97 -1.81 3.34
CA ARG A 142 -13.35 -1.49 3.71
C ARG A 142 -13.85 -0.21 3.03
N LEU A 143 -13.00 0.82 2.97
CA LEU A 143 -13.32 2.09 2.31
C LEU A 143 -13.64 1.87 0.82
N ALA A 144 -12.86 1.06 0.13
CA ALA A 144 -13.10 0.72 -1.28
C ALA A 144 -14.41 -0.06 -1.48
N LEU A 145 -14.71 -1.02 -0.60
CA LEU A 145 -15.94 -1.82 -0.69
C LEU A 145 -17.22 -0.99 -0.56
N THR A 146 -17.23 -0.01 0.33
CA THR A 146 -18.42 0.80 0.64
C THR A 146 -18.52 2.05 -0.23
N GLY A 147 -17.39 2.61 -0.64
CA GLY A 147 -17.32 3.90 -1.34
C GLY A 147 -17.16 3.81 -2.86
N GLY A 148 -17.03 2.62 -3.44
CA GLY A 148 -16.81 2.48 -4.88
C GLY A 148 -15.65 3.34 -5.39
N ASP A 149 -15.84 4.05 -6.51
CA ASP A 149 -14.80 4.92 -7.11
C ASP A 149 -14.27 5.97 -6.14
N ALA A 150 -15.15 6.59 -5.35
CA ALA A 150 -14.76 7.60 -4.35
C ALA A 150 -13.96 6.97 -3.21
N GLY A 151 -14.32 5.77 -2.77
CA GLY A 151 -13.60 5.02 -1.77
C GLY A 151 -12.18 4.65 -2.23
N VAL A 152 -12.05 4.15 -3.45
CA VAL A 152 -10.76 3.85 -4.07
C VAL A 152 -9.90 5.11 -4.22
N LYS A 153 -10.48 6.21 -4.69
CA LYS A 153 -9.79 7.51 -4.84
C LYS A 153 -9.28 8.05 -3.50
N GLY A 154 -9.99 7.80 -2.41
CA GLY A 154 -9.63 8.25 -1.06
C GLY A 154 -8.53 7.41 -0.38
N MET A 155 -8.07 6.32 -1.01
CA MET A 155 -7.00 5.48 -0.45
C MET A 155 -5.64 6.17 -0.59
N SER A 156 -4.85 6.15 0.48
CA SER A 156 -3.52 6.78 0.52
C SER A 156 -2.38 5.84 0.10
N ASP A 157 -2.58 4.52 0.23
CA ASP A 157 -1.56 3.53 -0.12
C ASP A 157 -1.78 3.01 -1.55
N PRO A 158 -0.82 3.24 -2.47
CA PRO A 158 -0.95 2.85 -3.87
C PRO A 158 -1.13 1.33 -4.09
N LEU A 159 -0.48 0.49 -3.28
CA LEU A 159 -0.65 -0.96 -3.40
C LEU A 159 -2.06 -1.38 -2.98
N SER A 160 -2.55 -0.88 -1.85
CA SER A 160 -3.93 -1.12 -1.41
C SER A 160 -4.95 -0.66 -2.44
N GLN A 161 -4.71 0.48 -3.09
CA GLN A 161 -5.56 1.00 -4.18
C GLN A 161 -5.59 0.04 -5.37
N LEU A 162 -4.43 -0.42 -5.85
CA LEU A 162 -4.32 -1.41 -6.93
C LEU A 162 -5.00 -2.73 -6.59
N VAL A 163 -4.83 -3.23 -5.36
CA VAL A 163 -5.50 -4.45 -4.87
C VAL A 163 -7.01 -4.27 -4.90
N ALA A 164 -7.53 -3.15 -4.41
CA ALA A 164 -8.97 -2.89 -4.38
C ALA A 164 -9.58 -2.87 -5.79
N VAL A 165 -8.88 -2.22 -6.74
CA VAL A 165 -9.32 -2.21 -8.14
C VAL A 165 -9.18 -3.60 -8.77
N GLY A 166 -8.13 -4.37 -8.44
CA GLY A 166 -7.95 -5.75 -8.89
C GLY A 166 -9.09 -6.67 -8.45
N VAL A 167 -9.50 -6.59 -7.19
CA VAL A 167 -10.66 -7.34 -6.65
C VAL A 167 -11.96 -6.89 -7.32
N ALA A 168 -12.16 -5.57 -7.52
CA ALA A 168 -13.32 -5.04 -8.23
C ALA A 168 -13.35 -5.56 -9.69
N PHE A 169 -12.20 -5.60 -10.35
CA PHE A 169 -12.07 -6.11 -11.72
C PHE A 169 -12.40 -7.61 -11.81
N GLN A 170 -11.82 -8.41 -10.93
CA GLN A 170 -12.09 -9.86 -10.85
C GLN A 170 -13.58 -10.17 -10.66
N SER A 171 -14.29 -9.33 -9.89
CA SER A 171 -15.73 -9.46 -9.64
C SER A 171 -16.62 -8.72 -10.66
N GLY A 172 -16.05 -8.20 -11.76
CA GLY A 172 -16.80 -7.50 -12.81
C GLY A 172 -17.36 -6.13 -12.40
N ARG A 173 -16.86 -5.54 -11.32
CA ARG A 173 -17.35 -4.26 -10.75
C ARG A 173 -16.42 -3.07 -10.99
N ALA A 174 -15.28 -3.27 -11.66
CA ALA A 174 -14.35 -2.19 -11.93
C ALA A 174 -14.94 -1.21 -12.96
N SER A 175 -15.07 0.05 -12.59
CA SER A 175 -15.46 1.12 -13.49
C SER A 175 -14.25 1.60 -14.34
N PRO A 176 -14.48 2.31 -15.47
CA PRO A 176 -13.41 2.97 -16.20
C PRO A 176 -12.61 3.97 -15.34
N ALA A 177 -13.25 4.62 -14.36
CA ALA A 177 -12.59 5.52 -13.43
C ALA A 177 -11.65 4.76 -12.49
N MET A 178 -12.05 3.61 -11.97
CA MET A 178 -11.17 2.72 -11.19
C MET A 178 -9.95 2.26 -12.00
N VAL A 179 -10.14 1.88 -13.26
CA VAL A 179 -9.02 1.51 -14.16
C VAL A 179 -8.02 2.65 -14.29
N GLN A 180 -8.51 3.89 -14.45
CA GLN A 180 -7.64 5.07 -14.52
C GLN A 180 -6.88 5.30 -13.20
N LEU A 181 -7.54 5.17 -12.04
CA LEU A 181 -6.91 5.27 -10.73
C LEU A 181 -5.79 4.22 -10.55
N ALA A 182 -6.02 2.98 -11.01
CA ALA A 182 -5.00 1.93 -10.96
C ALA A 182 -3.79 2.24 -11.86
N ILE A 183 -4.02 2.78 -13.06
CA ILE A 183 -2.96 3.23 -13.96
C ILE A 183 -2.14 4.36 -13.32
N ASP A 184 -2.80 5.33 -12.71
CA ASP A 184 -2.15 6.47 -12.08
C ASP A 184 -1.33 6.04 -10.86
N ALA A 185 -1.88 5.15 -10.02
CA ALA A 185 -1.18 4.56 -8.89
C ALA A 185 0.08 3.80 -9.32
N ALA A 186 -0.02 2.89 -10.29
CA ALA A 186 1.11 2.13 -10.78
C ALA A 186 2.17 3.02 -11.46
N SER A 187 1.72 4.01 -12.24
CA SER A 187 2.59 4.96 -12.96
C SER A 187 3.38 5.86 -12.00
N SER A 188 2.73 6.39 -10.95
CA SER A 188 3.38 7.25 -9.96
C SER A 188 4.48 6.54 -9.18
N GLN A 189 4.37 5.23 -9.01
CA GLN A 189 5.35 4.40 -8.32
C GLN A 189 6.42 3.80 -9.23
N GLY A 190 6.30 3.92 -10.56
CA GLY A 190 7.16 3.25 -11.51
C GLY A 190 6.96 1.72 -11.55
N TRP A 191 5.86 1.20 -11.06
CA TRP A 191 5.56 -0.23 -11.03
C TRP A 191 5.15 -0.76 -12.40
N ARG A 192 6.12 -1.22 -13.14
CA ARG A 192 5.94 -1.62 -14.53
C ARG A 192 4.94 -2.77 -14.74
N ARG A 193 4.95 -3.79 -13.85
CA ARG A 193 4.07 -4.96 -13.99
C ARG A 193 2.58 -4.59 -13.92
N PRO A 194 2.07 -3.98 -12.84
CA PRO A 194 0.68 -3.57 -12.81
C PRO A 194 0.36 -2.49 -13.85
N LEU A 195 1.29 -1.56 -14.13
CA LEU A 195 1.06 -0.54 -15.16
C LEU A 195 0.75 -1.16 -16.52
N LEU A 196 1.53 -2.16 -16.96
CA LEU A 196 1.30 -2.86 -18.22
C LEU A 196 -0.03 -3.61 -18.22
N ALA A 197 -0.38 -4.28 -17.13
CA ALA A 197 -1.65 -5.00 -16.99
C ALA A 197 -2.85 -4.05 -17.12
N TRP A 198 -2.85 -2.94 -16.39
CA TRP A 198 -3.95 -1.97 -16.40
C TRP A 198 -4.03 -1.15 -17.69
N LEU A 199 -2.92 -0.82 -18.33
CA LEU A 199 -2.93 -0.23 -19.67
C LEU A 199 -3.55 -1.20 -20.69
N GLY A 200 -3.29 -2.51 -20.59
CA GLY A 200 -3.93 -3.52 -21.41
C GLY A 200 -5.46 -3.55 -21.25
N VAL A 201 -5.96 -3.44 -20.01
CA VAL A 201 -7.41 -3.31 -19.73
C VAL A 201 -7.96 -2.04 -20.36
N GLN A 202 -7.29 -0.89 -20.18
CA GLN A 202 -7.74 0.38 -20.74
C GLN A 202 -7.81 0.35 -22.27
N ALA A 203 -6.80 -0.22 -22.94
CA ALA A 203 -6.81 -0.39 -24.39
C ALA A 203 -8.01 -1.23 -24.85
N SER A 204 -8.28 -2.35 -24.15
CA SER A 204 -9.44 -3.22 -24.45
C SER A 204 -10.78 -2.50 -24.23
N LEU A 205 -10.88 -1.65 -23.22
CA LEU A 205 -12.09 -0.84 -22.99
C LEU A 205 -12.32 0.17 -24.12
N PHE A 206 -11.27 0.84 -24.59
CA PHE A 206 -11.36 1.75 -25.72
C PHE A 206 -11.75 1.05 -27.01
N ASP A 207 -11.17 -0.13 -27.30
CA ASP A 207 -11.54 -0.93 -28.47
C ASP A 207 -13.04 -1.31 -28.47
N LYS A 208 -13.51 -1.81 -27.31
CA LYS A 208 -14.93 -2.19 -27.16
C LYS A 208 -15.91 -1.04 -27.38
N ASN A 209 -15.47 0.19 -27.11
CA ASN A 209 -16.27 1.40 -27.29
C ASN A 209 -16.01 2.11 -28.64
N GLY A 210 -15.24 1.51 -29.55
CA GLY A 210 -14.94 2.09 -30.86
C GLY A 210 -13.98 3.30 -30.81
N LEU A 211 -13.29 3.52 -29.70
CA LEU A 211 -12.37 4.65 -29.49
C LEU A 211 -10.95 4.25 -29.98
N VAL A 212 -10.82 4.10 -31.31
CA VAL A 212 -9.63 3.54 -31.97
C VAL A 212 -8.37 4.37 -31.70
N GLU A 213 -8.47 5.69 -31.77
CA GLU A 213 -7.33 6.60 -31.56
C GLU A 213 -6.86 6.58 -30.10
N GLU A 214 -7.78 6.49 -29.14
CA GLU A 214 -7.49 6.35 -27.71
C GLU A 214 -6.79 5.03 -27.44
N ALA A 215 -7.29 3.93 -27.99
CA ALA A 215 -6.67 2.61 -27.89
C ALA A 215 -5.25 2.61 -28.47
N ALA A 216 -5.05 3.25 -29.64
CA ALA A 216 -3.74 3.37 -30.25
C ALA A 216 -2.77 4.19 -29.39
N ARG A 217 -3.21 5.27 -28.73
CA ARG A 217 -2.39 6.04 -27.78
C ARG A 217 -1.95 5.19 -26.58
N VAL A 218 -2.87 4.40 -26.01
CA VAL A 218 -2.56 3.50 -24.88
C VAL A 218 -1.57 2.43 -25.31
N ARG A 219 -1.70 1.84 -26.50
CA ARG A 219 -0.75 0.86 -27.02
C ARG A 219 0.66 1.43 -27.20
N ARG A 220 0.81 2.68 -27.68
CA ARG A 220 2.12 3.36 -27.73
C ARG A 220 2.72 3.52 -26.33
N ARG A 221 1.90 3.82 -25.32
CA ARG A 221 2.33 3.89 -23.91
C ARG A 221 2.78 2.54 -23.38
N ILE A 222 2.11 1.44 -23.78
CA ILE A 222 2.54 0.07 -23.43
C ILE A 222 3.94 -0.21 -24.02
N VAL A 223 4.16 0.08 -25.30
CA VAL A 223 5.48 -0.11 -25.96
C VAL A 223 6.56 0.70 -25.24
N LEU A 224 6.29 1.96 -24.90
CA LEU A 224 7.22 2.79 -24.10
C LEU A 224 7.54 2.13 -22.75
N THR A 225 6.53 1.63 -22.04
CA THR A 225 6.69 1.00 -20.72
C THR A 225 7.47 -0.33 -20.80
N GLN A 226 7.37 -1.05 -21.90
CA GLN A 226 8.15 -2.29 -22.15
C GLN A 226 9.64 -2.01 -22.40
N GLY A 227 10.01 -0.77 -22.70
CA GLY A 227 11.37 -0.39 -23.03
C GLY A 227 11.77 -0.75 -24.47
N ASP A 228 10.83 -1.16 -25.33
CA ASP A 228 11.06 -1.60 -26.71
C ASP A 228 11.13 -0.43 -27.71
N LEU A 229 11.45 0.76 -27.24
CA LEU A 229 11.77 1.87 -28.14
C LEU A 229 13.11 1.60 -28.83
N LYS A 230 13.12 0.67 -29.78
CA LYS A 230 14.19 0.67 -30.79
C LYS A 230 14.14 2.02 -31.50
N ALA A 231 15.22 2.79 -31.39
CA ALA A 231 15.41 3.97 -32.22
C ALA A 231 15.15 3.59 -33.69
N PRO A 232 14.42 4.39 -34.46
CA PRO A 232 14.26 4.15 -35.87
C PRO A 232 15.68 4.11 -36.49
N ARG A 233 16.02 3.01 -37.18
CA ARG A 233 17.24 2.89 -37.97
C ARG A 233 17.15 3.80 -39.18
#